data_e1dd743e6fc579868e2ee32ca12a88f6
#
_entry.id   e1dd743e6fc579868e2ee32ca12a88f6
#
_cell.length_a   1.000
_cell.length_b   1.000
_cell.length_c   1.000
_cell.angle_alpha   90.00
_cell.angle_beta   90.00
_cell.angle_gamma   90.00
#
_symmetry.space_group_name_H-M   'P 1'
#
loop_
_entity.id
_entity.type
_entity.pdbx_description
1 polymer ?
#
loop_
_entity_poly.entity_id
_entity_poly.type
_entity_poly.pdbx_seq_one_letter_code
_entity_poly.pdbx_strand_id
1 'polypeptide(L)'
;MHKPALVLALVTGVAAASPPAHACGGLFCDNGPQPMPVDQTGENILFVMTGGTVEAHIQIQYQGEAERFSWVIPVTAVPEFSVGSQLLFNELLRYSVPRYQTFLNPDSCGVNLNPGWGGTGGTASEDVLAPNSRGGETGPVVVSKKQVGAFDITVLSTGSAAELMTWLSANNYVQLPGTEQIVTQYVAENHLFAAVKLVNGAGVDEIHPLVMKYAGNLPCVPLKLTAVAAQQDMGVRTFFLGDGRVVPRHYKHLEVNPVRIDWVNNAQNYREVLSNAANDPVAGGQAFVTEYAGPLGNNGATFFNESAFYSAAWDGLVFVTLPVEQVVDVLAGQGLVDCLSNSSGECTYNHPLVQGLLNQYLPVPSGMDEVSFYGALRRNAAQINRAAWDGAAFSVDLDTRVVQPGVHARDLTRTNTYLTRLFTLISPEEMTVD
;
A
#
# COMPACT_ATOMS: atom_id res chain seq x y z
N MET A 1 60.21 -32.62 -40.66
CA MET A 1 59.22 -32.97 -39.69
C MET A 1 58.71 -31.63 -39.09
N HIS A 2 57.65 -31.07 -39.64
CA HIS A 2 57.07 -29.80 -39.22
C HIS A 2 55.77 -30.06 -38.41
N LYS A 3 55.73 -29.63 -37.15
CA LYS A 3 54.53 -29.71 -36.33
C LYS A 3 53.68 -28.44 -36.60
N PRO A 4 52.37 -28.54 -36.85
CA PRO A 4 51.50 -27.35 -36.88
C PRO A 4 51.11 -26.90 -35.46
N ALA A 5 51.27 -25.60 -35.21
CA ALA A 5 50.76 -24.97 -33.99
C ALA A 5 49.26 -24.69 -34.13
N LEU A 6 48.48 -25.20 -33.17
CA LEU A 6 47.05 -24.96 -33.08
C LEU A 6 46.84 -23.62 -32.39
N VAL A 7 46.32 -22.62 -33.12
CA VAL A 7 45.92 -21.34 -32.57
C VAL A 7 44.47 -21.45 -32.06
N LEU A 8 44.30 -21.39 -30.73
CA LEU A 8 43.01 -21.39 -30.09
C LEU A 8 42.49 -19.93 -30.03
N ALA A 9 41.52 -19.59 -30.86
CA ALA A 9 40.87 -18.29 -30.83
C ALA A 9 39.90 -18.24 -29.67
N LEU A 10 40.20 -17.42 -28.65
CA LEU A 10 39.34 -17.15 -27.52
C LEU A 10 38.27 -16.11 -27.97
N VAL A 11 37.04 -16.55 -28.21
CA VAL A 11 35.89 -15.67 -28.45
C VAL A 11 35.41 -15.17 -27.09
N THR A 12 35.80 -13.93 -26.74
CA THR A 12 35.21 -13.21 -25.60
C THR A 12 33.85 -12.71 -26.00
N GLY A 13 32.80 -13.43 -25.54
CA GLY A 13 31.43 -12.97 -25.60
C GLY A 13 31.24 -11.75 -24.69
N VAL A 14 31.06 -10.60 -25.29
CA VAL A 14 30.58 -9.39 -24.57
C VAL A 14 29.14 -9.65 -24.21
N ALA A 15 28.88 -10.03 -22.95
CA ALA A 15 27.53 -9.99 -22.38
C ALA A 15 27.11 -8.50 -22.36
N ALA A 16 26.19 -8.12 -23.25
CA ALA A 16 25.52 -6.83 -23.15
C ALA A 16 24.69 -6.85 -21.86
N ALA A 17 25.21 -6.19 -20.82
CA ALA A 17 24.44 -5.89 -19.64
C ALA A 17 23.30 -4.94 -20.06
N SER A 18 22.06 -5.41 -20.02
CA SER A 18 20.88 -4.55 -20.15
C SER A 18 20.98 -3.45 -19.08
N PRO A 19 20.76 -2.18 -19.43
CA PRO A 19 20.72 -1.13 -18.42
C PRO A 19 19.60 -1.46 -17.43
N PRO A 20 19.81 -1.24 -16.11
CA PRO A 20 18.75 -1.43 -15.13
C PRO A 20 17.58 -0.51 -15.47
N ALA A 21 16.38 -1.07 -15.59
CA ALA A 21 15.17 -0.32 -15.77
C ALA A 21 14.89 0.46 -14.49
N HIS A 22 14.84 1.80 -14.59
CA HIS A 22 14.49 2.70 -13.50
C HIS A 22 12.97 2.85 -13.47
N ALA A 23 12.33 2.27 -12.48
CA ALA A 23 10.89 2.36 -12.28
C ALA A 23 10.57 3.03 -10.95
N CYS A 24 9.94 4.20 -11.01
CA CYS A 24 9.45 4.94 -9.84
C CYS A 24 8.00 5.36 -10.11
N GLY A 25 7.00 4.52 -9.79
CA GLY A 25 5.57 4.80 -10.03
C GLY A 25 5.03 5.89 -9.10
N GLY A 26 4.61 7.05 -9.62
CA GLY A 26 4.11 8.18 -8.81
C GLY A 26 5.07 8.67 -7.74
N LEU A 27 6.16 7.94 -7.53
CA LEU A 27 7.23 8.23 -6.60
C LEU A 27 8.30 9.05 -7.32
N PHE A 28 8.72 10.14 -6.68
CA PHE A 28 9.83 10.96 -7.16
C PHE A 28 11.05 10.58 -6.32
N CYS A 29 12.07 10.01 -6.96
CA CYS A 29 13.29 9.59 -6.26
C CYS A 29 14.19 10.78 -5.92
N ASP A 30 15.08 10.63 -4.94
CA ASP A 30 16.05 11.65 -4.55
C ASP A 30 17.23 11.78 -5.53
N ASN A 31 17.82 12.98 -5.63
CA ASN A 31 18.99 13.34 -6.45
C ASN A 31 20.34 12.84 -5.88
N GLY A 32 20.38 11.66 -5.25
CA GLY A 32 21.64 11.09 -4.78
C GLY A 32 22.65 10.82 -5.91
N PRO A 33 23.94 10.67 -5.61
CA PRO A 33 25.02 10.55 -6.61
C PRO A 33 24.94 9.28 -7.47
N GLN A 34 24.09 8.32 -7.14
CA GLN A 34 23.72 7.18 -7.97
C GLN A 34 22.22 6.95 -7.86
N PRO A 35 21.45 7.14 -8.95
CA PRO A 35 20.02 6.82 -8.94
C PRO A 35 19.84 5.32 -8.73
N MET A 36 19.28 4.92 -7.58
CA MET A 36 18.80 3.56 -7.37
C MET A 36 17.40 3.43 -7.96
N PRO A 37 17.09 2.35 -8.67
CA PRO A 37 15.73 2.12 -9.14
C PRO A 37 14.81 1.94 -7.92
N VAL A 38 13.78 2.77 -7.84
CA VAL A 38 12.65 2.52 -6.97
C VAL A 38 11.69 1.65 -7.74
N ASP A 39 11.49 0.44 -7.25
CA ASP A 39 10.59 -0.52 -7.88
C ASP A 39 9.21 -0.45 -7.21
N GLN A 40 8.23 0.11 -7.91
CA GLN A 40 6.84 0.00 -7.52
C GLN A 40 6.27 -1.30 -8.10
N THR A 41 6.40 -2.38 -7.32
CA THR A 41 5.96 -3.72 -7.72
C THR A 41 4.45 -3.89 -7.68
N GLY A 42 3.74 -2.94 -7.06
CA GLY A 42 2.28 -2.95 -6.98
C GLY A 42 1.73 -1.88 -6.04
N GLU A 43 0.46 -1.64 -6.15
CA GLU A 43 -0.29 -0.71 -5.31
C GLU A 43 -1.55 -1.36 -4.77
N ASN A 44 -1.79 -1.24 -3.47
CA ASN A 44 -3.03 -1.65 -2.83
C ASN A 44 -3.73 -0.42 -2.27
N ILE A 45 -4.94 -0.15 -2.74
CA ILE A 45 -5.73 0.99 -2.29
C ILE A 45 -7.09 0.50 -1.79
N LEU A 46 -7.47 0.95 -0.60
CA LEU A 46 -8.82 0.75 -0.08
C LEU A 46 -9.56 2.08 -0.08
N PHE A 47 -10.75 2.08 -0.65
CA PHE A 47 -11.68 3.19 -0.56
C PHE A 47 -12.88 2.84 0.32
N VAL A 48 -13.24 3.79 1.18
CA VAL A 48 -14.49 3.78 1.95
C VAL A 48 -15.25 5.04 1.63
N MET A 49 -16.50 4.90 1.20
CA MET A 49 -17.34 6.03 0.84
C MET A 49 -18.52 6.12 1.81
N THR A 50 -18.57 7.19 2.59
CA THR A 50 -19.62 7.38 3.60
C THR A 50 -20.03 8.84 3.70
N GLY A 51 -21.32 9.12 3.55
CA GLY A 51 -21.87 10.44 3.86
C GLY A 51 -21.30 11.62 3.06
N GLY A 52 -20.94 11.42 1.78
CA GLY A 52 -20.32 12.46 0.96
C GLY A 52 -18.83 12.68 1.26
N THR A 53 -18.17 11.70 1.85
CA THR A 53 -16.73 11.69 2.12
C THR A 53 -16.11 10.44 1.52
N VAL A 54 -14.94 10.59 0.92
CA VAL A 54 -14.07 9.50 0.49
C VAL A 54 -12.91 9.38 1.48
N GLU A 55 -12.69 8.17 1.96
CA GLU A 55 -11.53 7.83 2.75
C GLU A 55 -10.70 6.80 1.96
N ALA A 56 -9.50 7.19 1.55
CA ALA A 56 -8.57 6.37 0.80
C ALA A 56 -7.42 5.91 1.70
N HIS A 57 -7.28 4.60 1.88
CA HIS A 57 -6.11 3.99 2.52
C HIS A 57 -5.19 3.50 1.41
N ILE A 58 -3.93 3.91 1.42
CA ILE A 58 -2.98 3.57 0.38
C ILE A 58 -1.79 2.86 1.01
N GLN A 59 -1.60 1.60 0.62
CA GLN A 59 -0.44 0.81 1.02
C GLN A 59 0.62 0.90 -0.06
N ILE A 60 1.71 1.57 0.26
CA ILE A 60 2.84 1.76 -0.63
C ILE A 60 3.76 0.54 -0.50
N GLN A 61 4.04 -0.11 -1.62
CA GLN A 61 5.06 -1.15 -1.71
C GLN A 61 6.34 -0.53 -2.25
N TYR A 62 7.22 -0.13 -1.34
CA TYR A 62 8.47 0.56 -1.66
C TYR A 62 9.66 -0.37 -1.46
N GLN A 63 10.58 -0.39 -2.43
CA GLN A 63 11.88 -1.03 -2.33
C GLN A 63 12.96 0.00 -2.66
N GLY A 64 13.82 0.34 -1.71
CA GLY A 64 14.86 1.34 -1.89
C GLY A 64 15.39 1.88 -0.57
N GLU A 65 16.24 2.90 -0.64
CA GLU A 65 16.76 3.60 0.55
C GLU A 65 15.70 4.55 1.11
N ALA A 66 15.48 4.53 2.43
CA ALA A 66 14.48 5.36 3.11
C ALA A 66 14.62 6.85 2.80
N GLU A 67 15.85 7.34 2.75
CA GLU A 67 16.18 8.74 2.49
C GLU A 67 15.76 9.22 1.09
N ARG A 68 15.49 8.27 0.18
CA ARG A 68 15.10 8.53 -1.21
C ARG A 68 13.61 8.39 -1.44
N PHE A 69 12.85 7.98 -0.42
CA PHE A 69 11.42 7.90 -0.52
C PHE A 69 10.81 9.28 -0.72
N SER A 70 10.13 9.48 -1.83
CA SER A 70 9.32 10.67 -2.06
C SER A 70 8.17 10.36 -3.00
N TRP A 71 6.98 10.87 -2.67
CA TRP A 71 5.77 10.59 -3.39
C TRP A 71 4.94 11.85 -3.57
N VAL A 72 4.31 12.03 -4.73
CA VAL A 72 3.43 13.15 -5.03
C VAL A 72 2.08 12.60 -5.47
N ILE A 73 1.02 13.09 -4.82
CA ILE A 73 -0.35 12.65 -5.05
C ILE A 73 -1.19 13.85 -5.46
N PRO A 74 -1.82 13.86 -6.63
CA PRO A 74 -2.82 14.86 -6.97
C PRO A 74 -4.06 14.67 -6.12
N VAL A 75 -4.60 15.74 -5.55
CA VAL A 75 -5.80 15.73 -4.70
C VAL A 75 -6.72 16.86 -5.07
N THR A 76 -8.03 16.65 -4.99
CA THR A 76 -9.04 17.67 -5.37
C THR A 76 -9.30 18.71 -4.29
N ALA A 77 -8.95 18.40 -3.05
CA ALA A 77 -9.05 19.28 -1.88
C ALA A 77 -7.94 18.92 -0.89
N VAL A 78 -7.72 19.74 0.13
CA VAL A 78 -6.78 19.43 1.22
C VAL A 78 -7.34 18.26 2.05
N PRO A 79 -6.71 17.06 2.03
CA PRO A 79 -7.21 15.94 2.78
C PRO A 79 -6.88 16.05 4.28
N GLU A 80 -7.66 15.35 5.10
CA GLU A 80 -7.21 14.96 6.43
C GLU A 80 -6.33 13.72 6.30
N PHE A 81 -5.10 13.80 6.83
CA PHE A 81 -4.15 12.69 6.78
C PHE A 81 -4.06 11.99 8.12
N SER A 82 -3.99 10.65 8.09
CA SER A 82 -3.73 9.82 9.26
C SER A 82 -2.97 8.54 8.90
N VAL A 83 -2.49 7.83 9.92
CA VAL A 83 -1.82 6.53 9.75
C VAL A 83 -2.85 5.47 9.44
N GLY A 84 -2.60 4.63 8.43
CA GLY A 84 -3.43 3.48 8.09
C GLY A 84 -2.95 2.19 8.74
N SER A 85 -3.82 1.17 8.73
CA SER A 85 -3.53 -0.14 9.31
C SER A 85 -2.91 -1.09 8.28
N GLN A 86 -1.69 -1.53 8.53
CA GLN A 86 -1.06 -2.59 7.73
C GLN A 86 -1.83 -3.92 7.87
N LEU A 87 -2.33 -4.21 9.06
CA LEU A 87 -3.08 -5.45 9.31
C LEU A 87 -4.40 -5.48 8.55
N LEU A 88 -5.03 -4.33 8.31
CA LEU A 88 -6.23 -4.25 7.47
C LEU A 88 -5.94 -4.78 6.06
N PHE A 89 -4.86 -4.34 5.44
CA PHE A 89 -4.47 -4.83 4.11
C PHE A 89 -4.12 -6.31 4.10
N ASN A 90 -3.42 -6.79 5.13
CA ASN A 90 -3.11 -8.21 5.27
C ASN A 90 -4.38 -9.06 5.31
N GLU A 91 -5.40 -8.64 6.08
CA GLU A 91 -6.68 -9.33 6.15
C GLU A 91 -7.50 -9.20 4.86
N LEU A 92 -7.56 -8.01 4.24
CA LEU A 92 -8.21 -7.80 2.95
C LEU A 92 -7.62 -8.71 1.87
N LEU A 93 -6.30 -8.77 1.79
CA LEU A 93 -5.58 -9.63 0.86
C LEU A 93 -5.88 -11.11 1.13
N ARG A 94 -5.80 -11.54 2.38
CA ARG A 94 -6.02 -12.94 2.77
C ARG A 94 -7.47 -13.39 2.55
N TYR A 95 -8.44 -12.54 2.87
CA TYR A 95 -9.86 -12.88 2.83
C TYR A 95 -10.43 -12.90 1.41
N SER A 96 -10.04 -11.94 0.58
CA SER A 96 -10.63 -11.71 -0.73
C SER A 96 -9.89 -12.38 -1.89
N VAL A 97 -8.82 -13.15 -1.61
CA VAL A 97 -8.15 -13.96 -2.63
C VAL A 97 -9.11 -15.01 -3.17
N PRO A 98 -9.27 -15.10 -4.49
CA PRO A 98 -10.03 -16.18 -5.09
C PRO A 98 -9.46 -17.53 -4.67
N ARG A 99 -10.32 -18.38 -4.07
CA ARG A 99 -9.95 -19.73 -3.67
C ARG A 99 -10.67 -20.71 -4.56
N TYR A 100 -9.92 -21.55 -5.24
CA TYR A 100 -10.44 -22.59 -6.11
C TYR A 100 -10.26 -23.94 -5.45
N GLN A 101 -11.34 -24.70 -5.33
CA GLN A 101 -11.34 -26.06 -4.81
C GLN A 101 -12.07 -26.96 -5.79
N THR A 102 -11.44 -28.08 -6.15
CA THR A 102 -12.09 -29.15 -6.90
C THR A 102 -12.71 -30.13 -5.94
N PHE A 103 -14.03 -30.30 -6.00
CA PHE A 103 -14.74 -31.35 -5.29
C PHE A 103 -15.00 -32.51 -6.28
N LEU A 104 -14.34 -33.63 -6.05
CA LEU A 104 -14.69 -34.87 -6.76
C LEU A 104 -15.96 -35.41 -6.08
N ASN A 105 -17.10 -35.23 -6.74
CA ASN A 105 -18.34 -35.86 -6.30
C ASN A 105 -18.57 -37.11 -7.16
N PRO A 106 -18.32 -38.32 -6.62
CA PRO A 106 -18.38 -39.53 -7.41
C PRO A 106 -19.79 -39.97 -7.84
N ASP A 107 -20.87 -39.34 -7.31
CA ASP A 107 -22.22 -39.88 -7.41
C ASP A 107 -23.30 -38.96 -7.97
N SER A 108 -23.00 -37.85 -8.63
CA SER A 108 -24.06 -36.98 -9.15
C SER A 108 -23.89 -36.55 -10.60
N CYS A 109 -24.35 -37.36 -11.54
CA CYS A 109 -24.79 -36.90 -12.86
C CYS A 109 -26.24 -36.38 -12.81
N GLY A 110 -26.58 -35.58 -11.82
CA GLY A 110 -27.93 -34.99 -11.65
C GLY A 110 -27.81 -33.46 -11.72
N VAL A 111 -28.17 -32.88 -12.87
CA VAL A 111 -28.26 -31.45 -13.10
C VAL A 111 -29.44 -30.87 -12.33
N ASN A 112 -29.16 -29.93 -11.41
CA ASN A 112 -30.17 -28.98 -10.93
C ASN A 112 -29.62 -27.56 -11.07
N LEU A 113 -29.99 -26.93 -12.17
CA LEU A 113 -29.75 -25.50 -12.43
C LEU A 113 -30.98 -24.73 -11.93
N ASN A 114 -30.80 -23.90 -10.95
CA ASN A 114 -31.77 -22.88 -10.60
C ASN A 114 -31.07 -21.54 -10.40
N PRO A 115 -31.10 -20.60 -11.36
CA PRO A 115 -30.55 -19.27 -11.23
C PRO A 115 -31.66 -18.31 -10.80
N GLY A 116 -31.57 -17.80 -9.57
CA GLY A 116 -32.37 -16.66 -9.14
C GLY A 116 -31.65 -15.34 -9.39
N TRP A 117 -32.12 -14.60 -10.34
CA TRP A 117 -31.68 -13.21 -10.59
C TRP A 117 -32.73 -12.24 -10.03
N GLY A 118 -32.26 -11.24 -9.29
CA GLY A 118 -33.07 -10.10 -8.89
C GLY A 118 -32.19 -8.88 -8.73
N GLY A 119 -32.22 -8.01 -9.73
CA GLY A 119 -31.57 -6.71 -9.69
C GLY A 119 -32.61 -5.59 -9.66
N THR A 120 -32.34 -4.53 -8.92
CA THR A 120 -33.02 -3.24 -9.09
C THR A 120 -32.00 -2.12 -8.94
N GLY A 121 -31.97 -1.23 -9.94
CA GLY A 121 -31.10 -0.08 -10.00
C GLY A 121 -31.66 1.13 -9.25
N GLY A 122 -30.78 1.99 -8.82
CA GLY A 122 -31.08 3.32 -8.28
C GLY A 122 -30.20 4.37 -8.95
N THR A 123 -30.84 5.43 -9.42
CA THR A 123 -30.26 6.56 -10.13
C THR A 123 -29.75 7.61 -9.16
N ALA A 124 -28.55 8.15 -9.39
CA ALA A 124 -28.00 9.30 -8.68
C ALA A 124 -28.02 10.55 -9.56
N SER A 125 -28.42 11.66 -8.97
CA SER A 125 -28.44 13.00 -9.56
C SER A 125 -27.21 13.80 -9.15
N GLU A 126 -26.72 14.62 -10.10
CA GLU A 126 -25.57 15.50 -9.98
C GLU A 126 -25.96 16.82 -9.32
N ASP A 127 -25.04 17.39 -8.51
CA ASP A 127 -25.01 18.82 -8.24
C ASP A 127 -23.56 19.30 -8.15
N VAL A 128 -23.26 20.33 -8.96
CA VAL A 128 -21.95 20.93 -9.16
C VAL A 128 -21.92 22.29 -8.47
N LEU A 129 -20.92 22.55 -7.63
CA LEU A 129 -20.58 23.89 -7.16
C LEU A 129 -19.12 24.22 -7.43
N ALA A 130 -18.90 25.32 -8.11
CA ALA A 130 -17.59 25.83 -8.50
C ALA A 130 -16.92 26.68 -7.40
N PRO A 131 -15.58 26.70 -7.30
CA PRO A 131 -14.85 27.55 -6.38
C PRO A 131 -14.33 28.84 -7.02
N ASN A 132 -14.23 29.87 -6.19
CA ASN A 132 -13.68 31.18 -6.49
C ASN A 132 -12.14 31.20 -6.53
N SER A 133 -11.62 31.85 -7.54
CA SER A 133 -10.20 32.12 -7.74
C SER A 133 -9.70 33.33 -6.95
N ARG A 134 -8.49 33.24 -6.38
CA ARG A 134 -7.66 34.38 -6.00
C ARG A 134 -6.22 34.15 -6.47
N GLY A 135 -5.71 35.14 -7.18
CA GLY A 135 -4.41 35.09 -7.76
C GLY A 135 -3.32 35.73 -6.90
N GLY A 136 -2.09 35.36 -7.23
CA GLY A 136 -0.89 36.18 -7.13
C GLY A 136 0.10 35.81 -6.04
N GLU A 137 0.96 34.82 -6.35
CA GLU A 137 2.34 34.75 -5.91
C GLU A 137 3.09 33.80 -6.83
N THR A 138 4.32 34.10 -7.20
CA THR A 138 5.13 33.32 -8.15
C THR A 138 5.77 32.13 -7.42
N GLY A 139 5.12 30.98 -7.49
CA GLY A 139 5.52 29.68 -6.92
C GLY A 139 4.33 28.94 -6.31
N PRO A 140 4.41 27.60 -6.14
CA PRO A 140 3.32 26.87 -5.50
C PRO A 140 3.17 27.33 -4.06
N VAL A 141 1.92 27.59 -3.66
CA VAL A 141 1.57 27.98 -2.30
C VAL A 141 1.50 26.74 -1.44
N VAL A 142 2.24 26.71 -0.33
CA VAL A 142 2.07 25.68 0.70
C VAL A 142 0.75 25.92 1.41
N VAL A 143 -0.23 25.04 1.18
CA VAL A 143 -1.58 25.13 1.76
C VAL A 143 -1.63 24.45 3.12
N SER A 144 -0.90 23.35 3.29
CA SER A 144 -0.83 22.60 4.55
C SER A 144 0.50 21.90 4.68
N LYS A 145 1.01 21.77 5.91
CA LYS A 145 2.14 20.93 6.25
C LYS A 145 1.81 20.13 7.51
N LYS A 146 2.01 18.79 7.46
CA LYS A 146 1.69 17.90 8.57
C LYS A 146 2.63 16.71 8.60
N GLN A 147 3.08 16.32 9.78
CA GLN A 147 3.72 15.04 10.02
C GLN A 147 2.67 13.99 10.40
N VAL A 148 2.72 12.81 9.78
CA VAL A 148 1.78 11.70 10.00
C VAL A 148 2.57 10.40 10.08
N GLY A 149 2.74 9.87 11.29
CA GLY A 149 3.62 8.74 11.53
C GLY A 149 5.04 9.03 11.01
N ALA A 150 5.53 8.18 10.13
CA ALA A 150 6.84 8.33 9.49
C ALA A 150 6.86 9.30 8.30
N PHE A 151 5.74 9.94 7.92
CA PHE A 151 5.66 10.82 6.76
C PHE A 151 5.64 12.30 7.13
N ASP A 152 6.42 13.11 6.39
CA ASP A 152 6.29 14.57 6.32
C ASP A 152 5.52 14.91 5.03
N ILE A 153 4.35 15.53 5.17
CA ILE A 153 3.41 15.78 4.08
C ILE A 153 3.23 17.28 3.90
N THR A 154 3.47 17.75 2.68
CA THR A 154 3.25 19.15 2.29
C THR A 154 2.22 19.19 1.15
N VAL A 155 1.10 19.88 1.36
CA VAL A 155 0.08 20.11 0.32
C VAL A 155 0.36 21.44 -0.37
N LEU A 156 0.43 21.39 -1.69
CA LEU A 156 0.79 22.49 -2.57
C LEU A 156 -0.36 22.86 -3.49
N SER A 157 -0.61 24.15 -3.64
CA SER A 157 -1.44 24.72 -4.71
C SER A 157 -0.52 25.44 -5.69
N THR A 158 -0.69 25.19 -6.97
CA THR A 158 0.15 25.79 -8.02
C THR A 158 -0.68 26.34 -9.16
N GLY A 159 -0.20 27.43 -9.77
CA GLY A 159 -0.79 28.00 -10.98
C GLY A 159 -0.26 27.38 -12.27
N SER A 160 0.88 26.66 -12.21
CA SER A 160 1.47 26.02 -13.38
C SER A 160 2.28 24.77 -13.01
N ALA A 161 2.40 23.84 -13.95
CA ALA A 161 3.26 22.67 -13.77
C ALA A 161 4.72 23.07 -13.54
N ALA A 162 5.24 24.08 -14.27
CA ALA A 162 6.63 24.54 -14.13
C ALA A 162 6.95 25.04 -12.70
N GLU A 163 6.02 25.73 -12.05
CA GLU A 163 6.18 26.17 -10.64
C GLU A 163 6.28 24.97 -9.71
N LEU A 164 5.40 23.96 -9.88
CA LEU A 164 5.44 22.73 -9.09
C LEU A 164 6.78 21.99 -9.31
N MET A 165 7.19 21.82 -10.57
CA MET A 165 8.45 21.14 -10.90
C MET A 165 9.65 21.85 -10.29
N THR A 166 9.66 23.20 -10.31
CA THR A 166 10.72 24.01 -9.66
C THR A 166 10.75 23.78 -8.15
N TRP A 167 9.58 23.79 -7.49
CA TRP A 167 9.48 23.53 -6.05
C TRP A 167 9.92 22.10 -5.71
N LEU A 168 9.48 21.11 -6.46
CA LEU A 168 9.89 19.71 -6.27
C LEU A 168 11.41 19.56 -6.36
N SER A 169 12.05 20.17 -7.38
CA SER A 169 13.51 20.16 -7.51
C SER A 169 14.20 20.82 -6.32
N ALA A 170 13.71 22.01 -5.90
CA ALA A 170 14.29 22.74 -4.77
C ALA A 170 14.16 22.00 -3.43
N ASN A 171 13.18 21.07 -3.34
CA ASN A 171 12.95 20.24 -2.16
C ASN A 171 13.44 18.79 -2.35
N ASN A 172 14.35 18.55 -3.29
CA ASN A 172 15.00 17.27 -3.56
C ASN A 172 14.04 16.14 -3.98
N TYR A 173 12.98 16.46 -4.75
CA TYR A 173 12.18 15.45 -5.44
C TYR A 173 12.75 15.24 -6.85
N VAL A 174 13.09 14.00 -7.20
CA VAL A 174 13.53 13.66 -8.57
C VAL A 174 12.37 13.73 -9.53
N GLN A 175 12.62 14.33 -10.69
CA GLN A 175 11.62 14.44 -11.73
C GLN A 175 12.01 13.57 -12.92
N LEU A 176 11.13 12.67 -13.30
CA LEU A 176 11.31 11.80 -14.46
C LEU A 176 10.88 12.53 -15.74
N PRO A 177 11.47 12.21 -16.91
CA PRO A 177 11.00 12.73 -18.18
C PRO A 177 9.51 12.47 -18.40
N GLY A 178 8.78 13.48 -18.88
CA GLY A 178 7.33 13.39 -19.12
C GLY A 178 6.45 13.79 -17.94
N THR A 179 6.98 13.91 -16.72
CA THR A 179 6.21 14.29 -15.52
C THR A 179 5.49 15.63 -15.70
N GLU A 180 6.16 16.64 -16.23
CA GLU A 180 5.60 17.98 -16.40
C GLU A 180 4.34 17.98 -17.29
N GLN A 181 4.34 17.16 -18.36
CA GLN A 181 3.19 17.04 -19.24
C GLN A 181 1.96 16.46 -18.53
N ILE A 182 2.17 15.48 -17.67
CA ILE A 182 1.10 14.85 -16.89
C ILE A 182 0.62 15.80 -15.80
N VAL A 183 1.54 16.43 -15.06
CA VAL A 183 1.21 17.43 -14.05
C VAL A 183 0.42 18.59 -14.62
N THR A 184 0.71 19.01 -15.87
CA THR A 184 -0.03 20.07 -16.55
C THR A 184 -1.52 19.74 -16.68
N GLN A 185 -1.90 18.47 -16.90
CA GLN A 185 -3.30 18.05 -16.95
C GLN A 185 -4.00 18.23 -15.61
N TYR A 186 -3.38 17.78 -14.52
CA TYR A 186 -3.93 17.93 -13.15
C TYR A 186 -4.03 19.41 -12.73
N VAL A 187 -3.04 20.23 -13.11
CA VAL A 187 -3.11 21.69 -12.86
C VAL A 187 -4.28 22.32 -13.60
N ALA A 188 -4.52 21.92 -14.87
CA ALA A 188 -5.65 22.39 -15.64
C ALA A 188 -7.02 21.98 -15.04
N GLU A 189 -7.05 20.87 -14.30
CA GLU A 189 -8.20 20.37 -13.56
C GLU A 189 -8.28 20.94 -12.11
N ASN A 190 -7.43 21.92 -11.77
CA ASN A 190 -7.33 22.57 -10.46
C ASN A 190 -7.00 21.64 -9.27
N HIS A 191 -6.23 20.59 -9.52
CA HIS A 191 -5.75 19.73 -8.45
C HIS A 191 -4.70 20.42 -7.57
N LEU A 192 -4.71 20.09 -6.29
CA LEU A 192 -3.62 20.31 -5.36
C LEU A 192 -2.67 19.09 -5.42
N PHE A 193 -1.48 19.24 -4.83
CA PHE A 193 -0.49 18.17 -4.83
C PHE A 193 0.00 17.92 -3.40
N ALA A 194 -0.23 16.72 -2.88
CA ALA A 194 0.35 16.27 -1.62
C ALA A 194 1.72 15.66 -1.90
N ALA A 195 2.76 16.36 -1.48
CA ALA A 195 4.15 15.91 -1.56
C ALA A 195 4.53 15.23 -0.23
N VAL A 196 4.89 13.95 -0.30
CA VAL A 196 5.12 13.08 0.86
C VAL A 196 6.58 12.62 0.87
N LYS A 197 7.25 12.73 2.01
CA LYS A 197 8.58 12.18 2.28
C LYS A 197 8.60 11.44 3.61
N LEU A 198 9.58 10.57 3.80
CA LEU A 198 9.88 10.08 5.14
C LEU A 198 10.52 11.18 5.99
N VAL A 199 10.19 11.21 7.27
CA VAL A 199 10.88 12.06 8.24
C VAL A 199 12.34 11.65 8.36
N ASN A 200 13.22 12.61 8.66
CA ASN A 200 14.66 12.32 8.80
C ASN A 200 14.91 11.25 9.87
N GLY A 201 15.61 10.20 9.47
CA GLY A 201 15.97 9.07 10.33
C GLY A 201 14.96 7.92 10.38
N ALA A 202 13.79 8.05 9.73
CA ALA A 202 12.86 6.94 9.59
C ALA A 202 13.37 5.92 8.57
N GLY A 203 13.27 4.63 8.90
CA GLY A 203 13.61 3.51 8.01
C GLY A 203 12.48 3.13 7.05
N VAL A 204 12.80 2.30 6.06
CA VAL A 204 11.78 1.74 5.14
C VAL A 204 10.80 0.80 5.85
N ASP A 205 11.21 0.18 6.93
CA ASP A 205 10.41 -0.65 7.83
C ASP A 205 9.36 0.16 8.60
N GLU A 206 9.50 1.48 8.65
CA GLU A 206 8.55 2.40 9.24
C GLU A 206 7.47 2.88 8.25
N ILE A 207 7.59 2.55 6.96
CA ILE A 207 6.56 2.88 5.97
C ILE A 207 5.26 2.15 6.33
N HIS A 208 4.22 2.92 6.53
CA HIS A 208 2.88 2.43 6.87
C HIS A 208 1.87 2.88 5.81
N PRO A 209 0.67 2.28 5.74
CA PRO A 209 -0.38 2.81 4.88
C PRO A 209 -0.73 4.25 5.26
N LEU A 210 -0.93 5.10 4.27
CA LEU A 210 -1.39 6.47 4.44
C LEU A 210 -2.90 6.52 4.23
N VAL A 211 -3.60 7.19 5.14
CA VAL A 211 -5.03 7.48 4.99
C VAL A 211 -5.21 8.92 4.57
N MET A 212 -6.01 9.14 3.54
CA MET A 212 -6.45 10.45 3.07
C MET A 212 -7.98 10.50 3.09
N LYS A 213 -8.54 11.44 3.84
CA LYS A 213 -9.98 11.66 3.92
C LYS A 213 -10.31 13.03 3.35
N TYR A 214 -11.22 13.06 2.39
CA TYR A 214 -11.64 14.30 1.72
C TYR A 214 -13.13 14.28 1.37
N ALA A 215 -13.72 15.48 1.24
CA ALA A 215 -15.09 15.63 0.80
C ALA A 215 -15.23 15.21 -0.67
N GLY A 216 -16.26 14.44 -0.98
CA GLY A 216 -16.52 13.93 -2.32
C GLY A 216 -17.23 12.57 -2.29
N ASN A 217 -17.59 12.11 -3.47
CA ASN A 217 -18.26 10.82 -3.68
C ASN A 217 -17.62 9.99 -4.78
N LEU A 218 -16.49 10.44 -5.34
CA LEU A 218 -15.77 9.78 -6.42
C LEU A 218 -14.36 9.41 -5.93
N PRO A 219 -14.11 8.13 -5.64
CA PRO A 219 -12.76 7.64 -5.40
C PRO A 219 -11.98 7.64 -6.73
N CYS A 220 -10.72 8.02 -6.67
CA CYS A 220 -9.84 8.09 -7.84
C CYS A 220 -8.47 7.50 -7.51
N VAL A 221 -7.96 6.69 -8.43
CA VAL A 221 -6.56 6.24 -8.44
C VAL A 221 -5.83 7.05 -9.48
N PRO A 222 -4.79 7.83 -9.14
CA PRO A 222 -4.12 8.74 -10.07
C PRO A 222 -3.16 7.98 -11.01
N LEU A 223 -3.69 7.07 -11.83
CA LEU A 223 -2.93 6.19 -12.71
C LEU A 223 -2.11 6.95 -13.74
N LYS A 224 -2.61 8.09 -14.26
CA LYS A 224 -1.83 8.94 -15.18
C LYS A 224 -0.50 9.37 -14.55
N LEU A 225 -0.48 9.75 -13.28
CA LEU A 225 0.75 10.13 -12.60
C LEU A 225 1.60 8.91 -12.26
N THR A 226 0.97 7.81 -11.88
CA THR A 226 1.63 6.52 -11.64
C THR A 226 2.38 6.03 -12.88
N ALA A 227 1.87 6.29 -14.09
CA ALA A 227 2.51 5.92 -15.36
C ALA A 227 3.95 6.44 -15.52
N VAL A 228 4.30 7.56 -14.87
CA VAL A 228 5.64 8.17 -14.96
C VAL A 228 6.74 7.19 -14.55
N ALA A 229 6.42 6.27 -13.65
CA ALA A 229 7.41 5.38 -13.07
C ALA A 229 6.90 3.95 -12.86
N ALA A 230 5.75 3.59 -13.40
CA ALA A 230 5.23 2.24 -13.39
C ALA A 230 6.09 1.30 -14.24
N GLN A 231 6.20 0.06 -13.82
CA GLN A 231 6.76 -1.02 -14.63
C GLN A 231 5.72 -1.58 -15.60
N GLN A 232 6.20 -2.31 -16.60
CA GLN A 232 5.33 -3.11 -17.45
C GLN A 232 4.54 -4.13 -16.62
N ASP A 233 3.27 -4.29 -16.91
CA ASP A 233 2.35 -5.19 -16.20
C ASP A 233 2.32 -4.96 -14.68
N MET A 234 2.36 -3.69 -14.24
CA MET A 234 2.24 -3.33 -12.84
C MET A 234 0.86 -3.77 -12.29
N GLY A 235 0.89 -4.44 -11.15
CA GLY A 235 -0.34 -4.87 -10.47
C GLY A 235 -0.98 -3.74 -9.68
N VAL A 236 -2.19 -3.31 -10.06
CA VAL A 236 -3.00 -2.37 -9.28
C VAL A 236 -4.19 -3.09 -8.69
N ARG A 237 -4.32 -3.02 -7.36
CA ARG A 237 -5.41 -3.66 -6.63
C ARG A 237 -6.17 -2.63 -5.81
N THR A 238 -7.46 -2.56 -6.07
CA THR A 238 -8.35 -1.65 -5.35
C THR A 238 -9.40 -2.43 -4.58
N PHE A 239 -9.63 -1.99 -3.36
CA PHE A 239 -10.67 -2.51 -2.48
C PHE A 239 -11.69 -1.40 -2.25
N PHE A 240 -12.96 -1.77 -2.15
CA PHE A 240 -14.04 -0.86 -1.83
C PHE A 240 -14.88 -1.47 -0.71
N LEU A 241 -14.96 -0.76 0.41
CA LEU A 241 -15.88 -1.07 1.49
C LEU A 241 -17.10 -0.16 1.41
N GLY A 242 -18.30 -0.75 1.48
CA GLY A 242 -19.56 -0.03 1.40
C GLY A 242 -20.75 -0.96 1.46
N ASP A 243 -21.86 -0.54 0.83
CA ASP A 243 -23.15 -1.25 0.89
C ASP A 243 -23.39 -2.15 -0.33
N GLY A 244 -22.54 -2.09 -1.35
CA GLY A 244 -22.73 -2.83 -2.58
C GLY A 244 -21.51 -2.93 -3.47
N ARG A 245 -21.70 -3.61 -4.60
CA ARG A 245 -20.64 -3.83 -5.59
C ARG A 245 -20.24 -2.54 -6.30
N VAL A 246 -18.93 -2.33 -6.45
CA VAL A 246 -18.32 -1.24 -7.19
C VAL A 246 -17.74 -1.75 -8.50
N VAL A 247 -17.85 -0.94 -9.57
CA VAL A 247 -17.25 -1.19 -10.88
C VAL A 247 -16.49 0.05 -11.36
N PRO A 248 -15.43 -0.11 -12.16
CA PRO A 248 -14.68 1.03 -12.67
C PRO A 248 -15.55 1.85 -13.65
N ARG A 249 -15.34 3.17 -13.67
CA ARG A 249 -16.07 4.09 -14.56
C ARG A 249 -15.34 4.34 -15.89
N HIS A 250 -14.03 4.57 -15.81
CA HIS A 250 -13.23 4.93 -16.99
C HIS A 250 -12.50 3.73 -17.60
N TYR A 251 -12.37 2.65 -16.85
CA TYR A 251 -11.82 1.38 -17.31
C TYR A 251 -12.94 0.38 -17.59
N LYS A 252 -12.68 -0.56 -18.47
CA LYS A 252 -13.62 -1.66 -18.70
C LYS A 252 -13.67 -2.58 -17.48
N HIS A 253 -14.84 -3.08 -17.21
CA HIS A 253 -15.03 -4.08 -16.15
C HIS A 253 -15.08 -5.47 -16.77
N LEU A 254 -14.26 -6.37 -16.24
CA LEU A 254 -14.18 -7.77 -16.65
C LEU A 254 -14.44 -8.69 -15.47
N GLU A 255 -14.90 -9.89 -15.77
CA GLU A 255 -14.99 -11.01 -14.83
C GLU A 255 -14.06 -12.13 -15.31
N VAL A 256 -13.46 -12.83 -14.36
CA VAL A 256 -12.58 -13.96 -14.65
C VAL A 256 -13.39 -15.05 -15.36
N ASN A 257 -12.92 -15.49 -16.52
CA ASN A 257 -13.53 -16.64 -17.18
C ASN A 257 -13.02 -17.95 -16.55
N PRO A 258 -13.85 -18.66 -15.76
CA PRO A 258 -13.41 -19.84 -15.03
C PRO A 258 -13.02 -21.01 -15.93
N VAL A 259 -13.48 -21.03 -17.18
CA VAL A 259 -13.14 -22.09 -18.16
C VAL A 259 -11.67 -22.02 -18.60
N ARG A 260 -11.04 -20.83 -18.49
CA ARG A 260 -9.64 -20.64 -18.86
C ARG A 260 -8.67 -20.98 -17.73
N ILE A 261 -9.17 -21.20 -16.53
CA ILE A 261 -8.35 -21.53 -15.37
C ILE A 261 -7.96 -23.00 -15.41
N ASP A 262 -6.68 -23.28 -15.19
CA ASP A 262 -6.16 -24.64 -15.06
C ASP A 262 -6.51 -25.24 -13.69
N TRP A 263 -7.69 -25.82 -13.62
CA TRP A 263 -8.22 -26.46 -12.41
C TRP A 263 -7.41 -27.69 -11.97
N VAL A 264 -6.78 -28.36 -12.92
CA VAL A 264 -5.98 -29.58 -12.65
C VAL A 264 -4.73 -29.24 -11.85
N ASN A 265 -4.13 -28.08 -12.15
CA ASN A 265 -2.89 -27.62 -11.51
C ASN A 265 -3.15 -26.47 -10.51
N ASN A 266 -4.25 -26.52 -9.77
CA ASN A 266 -4.59 -25.55 -8.70
C ASN A 266 -4.54 -24.08 -9.15
N ALA A 267 -5.02 -23.78 -10.36
CA ALA A 267 -5.12 -22.45 -10.91
C ALA A 267 -3.77 -21.72 -11.06
N GLN A 268 -2.67 -22.44 -11.32
CA GLN A 268 -1.32 -21.85 -11.51
C GLN A 268 -1.29 -20.76 -12.59
N ASN A 269 -2.15 -20.89 -13.62
CA ASN A 269 -2.24 -19.93 -14.71
C ASN A 269 -3.16 -18.73 -14.41
N TYR A 270 -3.62 -18.56 -13.16
CA TYR A 270 -4.59 -17.52 -12.80
C TYR A 270 -4.11 -16.12 -13.21
N ARG A 271 -2.86 -15.77 -12.88
CA ARG A 271 -2.28 -14.47 -13.23
C ARG A 271 -2.21 -14.24 -14.75
N GLU A 272 -1.86 -15.29 -15.51
CA GLU A 272 -1.84 -15.25 -16.98
C GLU A 272 -3.26 -15.04 -17.55
N VAL A 273 -4.26 -15.71 -17.00
CA VAL A 273 -5.67 -15.51 -17.41
C VAL A 273 -6.12 -14.07 -17.17
N LEU A 274 -5.72 -13.46 -16.05
CA LEU A 274 -6.02 -12.05 -15.76
C LEU A 274 -5.32 -11.11 -16.73
N SER A 275 -4.02 -11.30 -16.97
CA SER A 275 -3.23 -10.47 -17.90
C SER A 275 -3.80 -10.56 -19.31
N ASN A 276 -4.09 -11.76 -19.79
CA ASN A 276 -4.69 -11.98 -21.11
C ASN A 276 -6.09 -11.34 -21.22
N ALA A 277 -6.87 -11.28 -20.13
CA ALA A 277 -8.16 -10.64 -20.14
C ALA A 277 -8.04 -9.10 -20.18
N ALA A 278 -7.14 -8.52 -19.42
CA ALA A 278 -6.88 -7.09 -19.40
C ALA A 278 -6.30 -6.60 -20.74
N ASN A 279 -5.39 -7.39 -21.33
CA ASN A 279 -4.70 -7.07 -22.59
C ASN A 279 -5.44 -7.54 -23.84
N ASP A 280 -6.68 -8.09 -23.71
CA ASP A 280 -7.50 -8.43 -24.86
C ASP A 280 -7.69 -7.18 -25.75
N PRO A 281 -7.62 -7.31 -27.10
CA PRO A 281 -7.80 -6.18 -28.02
C PRO A 281 -9.07 -5.37 -27.80
N VAL A 282 -10.12 -5.99 -27.26
CA VAL A 282 -11.37 -5.29 -26.89
C VAL A 282 -11.18 -4.46 -25.62
N ALA A 283 -10.38 -4.93 -24.68
CA ALA A 283 -10.07 -4.23 -23.43
C ALA A 283 -8.96 -3.17 -23.62
N GLY A 284 -7.99 -3.46 -24.47
CA GLY A 284 -6.91 -2.53 -24.83
C GLY A 284 -6.02 -2.16 -23.65
N GLY A 285 -5.80 -3.09 -22.70
CA GLY A 285 -5.05 -2.84 -21.48
C GLY A 285 -5.80 -2.01 -20.42
N GLN A 286 -6.96 -1.46 -20.76
CA GLN A 286 -7.72 -0.56 -19.88
C GLN A 286 -8.92 -1.27 -19.25
N ALA A 287 -8.64 -2.26 -18.42
CA ALA A 287 -9.69 -3.05 -17.78
C ALA A 287 -9.32 -3.48 -16.38
N PHE A 288 -10.31 -3.52 -15.50
CA PHE A 288 -10.21 -4.14 -14.18
C PHE A 288 -11.05 -5.40 -14.10
N VAL A 289 -10.50 -6.43 -13.50
CA VAL A 289 -11.20 -7.69 -13.20
C VAL A 289 -11.75 -7.63 -11.78
N THR A 290 -13.01 -8.02 -11.58
CA THR A 290 -13.53 -8.26 -10.23
C THR A 290 -13.03 -9.60 -9.73
N GLU A 291 -12.19 -9.59 -8.70
CA GLU A 291 -11.72 -10.80 -8.04
C GLU A 291 -12.63 -11.24 -6.89
N TYR A 292 -13.27 -10.28 -6.23
CA TYR A 292 -14.23 -10.51 -5.17
C TYR A 292 -15.32 -9.44 -5.17
N ALA A 293 -16.56 -9.83 -4.99
CA ALA A 293 -17.67 -8.92 -4.72
C ALA A 293 -18.71 -9.66 -3.87
N GLY A 294 -18.82 -9.30 -2.60
CA GLY A 294 -19.69 -10.01 -1.67
C GLY A 294 -19.63 -9.48 -0.24
N PRO A 295 -20.40 -10.12 0.66
CA PRO A 295 -20.42 -9.70 2.05
C PRO A 295 -19.06 -9.89 2.72
N LEU A 296 -18.70 -8.94 3.56
CA LEU A 296 -17.56 -9.01 4.43
C LEU A 296 -17.93 -9.87 5.66
N GLY A 297 -17.31 -11.03 5.78
CA GLY A 297 -17.63 -11.99 6.84
C GLY A 297 -18.75 -12.97 6.45
N ASN A 298 -18.51 -14.24 6.73
CA ASN A 298 -19.52 -15.30 6.56
C ASN A 298 -20.12 -15.64 7.93
N ASN A 299 -21.44 -15.54 8.05
CA ASN A 299 -22.22 -16.11 9.14
C ASN A 299 -21.77 -15.76 10.56
N GLY A 300 -21.40 -14.50 10.83
CA GLY A 300 -21.01 -14.03 12.16
C GLY A 300 -19.53 -14.24 12.51
N ALA A 301 -18.72 -14.76 11.60
CA ALA A 301 -17.27 -14.70 11.77
C ALA A 301 -16.79 -13.26 11.61
N THR A 302 -16.08 -12.74 12.58
CA THR A 302 -15.47 -11.41 12.50
C THR A 302 -14.39 -11.45 11.42
N PHE A 303 -14.52 -10.59 10.40
CA PHE A 303 -13.52 -10.44 9.35
C PHE A 303 -12.17 -10.02 9.93
N PHE A 304 -12.21 -9.15 10.90
CA PHE A 304 -11.05 -8.69 11.64
C PHE A 304 -11.02 -9.38 13.00
N ASN A 305 -9.98 -10.17 13.27
CA ASN A 305 -9.84 -10.79 14.58
C ASN A 305 -9.53 -9.70 15.62
N GLU A 306 -10.55 -9.31 16.38
CA GLU A 306 -10.47 -8.29 17.42
C GLU A 306 -9.80 -8.80 18.70
N SER A 307 -9.37 -10.06 18.72
CA SER A 307 -8.86 -10.67 19.94
C SER A 307 -7.73 -9.84 20.53
N ALA A 308 -7.92 -9.42 21.73
CA ALA A 308 -6.98 -8.80 22.64
C ALA A 308 -6.40 -7.45 22.19
N PHE A 309 -5.84 -7.35 20.98
CA PHE A 309 -5.06 -6.18 20.56
C PHE A 309 -5.91 -4.97 20.18
N TYR A 310 -7.04 -5.18 19.48
CA TYR A 310 -8.00 -4.14 19.14
C TYR A 310 -9.22 -4.12 20.06
N SER A 311 -9.10 -4.66 21.26
CA SER A 311 -10.19 -4.58 22.23
C SER A 311 -10.39 -3.12 22.67
N ALA A 312 -11.62 -2.73 22.98
CA ALA A 312 -11.91 -1.40 23.49
C ALA A 312 -11.20 -1.09 24.83
N ALA A 313 -10.69 -2.12 25.50
CA ALA A 313 -9.93 -1.99 26.74
C ALA A 313 -8.42 -1.82 26.51
N TRP A 314 -7.93 -1.94 25.27
CA TRP A 314 -6.51 -1.74 25.00
C TRP A 314 -6.19 -0.25 25.01
N ASP A 315 -5.18 0.10 25.76
CA ASP A 315 -4.62 1.45 25.82
C ASP A 315 -3.09 1.36 25.66
N GLY A 316 -2.54 1.92 24.59
CA GLY A 316 -1.11 1.99 24.35
C GLY A 316 -0.35 2.69 25.49
N LEU A 317 -1.02 3.60 26.22
CA LEU A 317 -0.45 4.35 27.33
C LEU A 317 -0.05 3.48 28.54
N VAL A 318 -0.39 2.21 28.56
CA VAL A 318 0.06 1.27 29.61
C VAL A 318 1.58 1.28 29.79
N PHE A 319 2.33 1.51 28.71
CA PHE A 319 3.80 1.50 28.73
C PHE A 319 4.43 2.70 29.44
N VAL A 320 3.67 3.77 29.74
CA VAL A 320 4.17 4.92 30.49
C VAL A 320 4.64 4.53 31.90
N THR A 321 3.93 3.59 32.52
CA THR A 321 4.20 3.16 33.92
C THR A 321 4.80 1.77 34.02
N LEU A 322 4.86 1.04 32.90
CA LEU A 322 5.34 -0.33 32.87
C LEU A 322 6.86 -0.37 33.04
N PRO A 323 7.41 -1.23 33.92
CA PRO A 323 8.85 -1.51 33.93
C PRO A 323 9.32 -2.01 32.56
N VAL A 324 10.42 -1.47 32.05
CA VAL A 324 10.94 -1.79 30.71
C VAL A 324 11.16 -3.29 30.49
N GLU A 325 11.52 -4.02 31.57
CA GLU A 325 11.73 -5.48 31.57
C GLU A 325 10.45 -6.28 31.26
N GLN A 326 9.29 -5.65 31.30
CA GLN A 326 7.98 -6.27 31.04
C GLN A 326 7.37 -5.91 29.71
N VAL A 327 7.98 -4.99 28.97
CA VAL A 327 7.43 -4.46 27.70
C VAL A 327 7.17 -5.59 26.70
N VAL A 328 8.15 -6.46 26.47
CA VAL A 328 8.01 -7.57 25.53
C VAL A 328 6.97 -8.60 25.99
N ASP A 329 6.88 -8.85 27.31
CA ASP A 329 5.85 -9.76 27.85
C ASP A 329 4.43 -9.24 27.56
N VAL A 330 4.21 -7.91 27.68
CA VAL A 330 2.91 -7.30 27.36
C VAL A 330 2.63 -7.36 25.87
N LEU A 331 3.60 -7.02 25.02
CA LEU A 331 3.44 -7.12 23.57
C LEU A 331 3.18 -8.57 23.12
N ALA A 332 3.87 -9.54 23.73
CA ALA A 332 3.64 -10.96 23.45
C ALA A 332 2.25 -11.42 23.92
N GLY A 333 1.82 -10.97 25.10
CA GLY A 333 0.46 -11.21 25.60
C GLY A 333 -0.64 -10.65 24.70
N GLN A 334 -0.33 -9.60 23.93
CA GLN A 334 -1.22 -9.02 22.90
C GLN A 334 -1.04 -9.67 21.52
N GLY A 335 -0.16 -10.64 21.39
CA GLY A 335 0.11 -11.32 20.13
C GLY A 335 0.88 -10.47 19.10
N LEU A 336 1.55 -9.41 19.51
CA LEU A 336 2.31 -8.53 18.63
C LEU A 336 3.72 -9.00 18.35
N VAL A 337 4.31 -9.76 19.28
CA VAL A 337 5.66 -10.31 19.16
C VAL A 337 5.70 -11.74 19.69
N ASP A 338 6.44 -12.62 19.04
CA ASP A 338 6.81 -13.94 19.54
C ASP A 338 8.32 -14.12 19.38
N CYS A 339 9.01 -14.20 20.53
CA CYS A 339 10.45 -14.43 20.62
C CYS A 339 10.78 -15.80 21.25
N LEU A 340 9.79 -16.64 21.55
CA LEU A 340 10.00 -17.89 22.28
C LEU A 340 10.10 -19.11 21.36
N SER A 341 9.48 -19.03 20.18
CA SER A 341 9.25 -20.19 19.30
C SER A 341 10.23 -20.29 18.13
N ASN A 342 11.15 -19.34 17.98
CA ASN A 342 11.96 -19.25 16.76
C ASN A 342 13.41 -19.70 16.96
N SER A 343 13.85 -20.67 16.16
CA SER A 343 15.23 -21.17 16.15
C SER A 343 16.20 -20.35 15.30
N SER A 344 15.69 -19.32 14.60
CA SER A 344 16.52 -18.48 13.71
C SER A 344 17.29 -17.37 14.42
N GLY A 345 17.02 -17.13 15.70
CA GLY A 345 17.57 -15.98 16.44
C GLY A 345 16.83 -14.67 16.22
N GLU A 346 15.75 -14.68 15.41
CA GLU A 346 14.88 -13.54 15.15
C GLU A 346 13.50 -13.74 15.78
N CYS A 347 12.91 -12.67 16.30
CA CYS A 347 11.54 -12.67 16.77
C CYS A 347 10.56 -12.60 15.57
N THR A 348 9.34 -13.08 15.74
CA THR A 348 8.26 -12.86 14.77
C THR A 348 7.33 -11.75 15.25
N TYR A 349 6.91 -10.91 14.34
CA TYR A 349 6.07 -9.75 14.61
C TYR A 349 4.77 -9.83 13.81
N ASN A 350 3.64 -9.73 14.50
CA ASN A 350 2.33 -9.69 13.82
C ASN A 350 2.02 -8.32 13.22
N HIS A 351 2.72 -7.28 13.69
CA HIS A 351 2.64 -5.96 13.10
C HIS A 351 4.05 -5.44 12.80
N PRO A 352 4.39 -5.11 11.54
CA PRO A 352 5.77 -4.78 11.14
C PRO A 352 6.36 -3.57 11.88
N LEU A 353 5.54 -2.56 12.21
CA LEU A 353 6.00 -1.37 12.93
C LEU A 353 6.48 -1.67 14.37
N VAL A 354 6.07 -2.78 14.98
CA VAL A 354 6.48 -3.12 16.34
C VAL A 354 7.97 -3.44 16.41
N GLN A 355 8.53 -4.08 15.39
CA GLN A 355 9.98 -4.33 15.33
C GLN A 355 10.77 -3.01 15.29
N GLY A 356 10.39 -2.09 14.39
CA GLY A 356 11.04 -0.78 14.30
C GLY A 356 10.94 0.01 15.61
N LEU A 357 9.76 0.04 16.25
CA LEU A 357 9.57 0.69 17.53
C LEU A 357 10.42 0.06 18.64
N LEU A 358 10.48 -1.27 18.71
CA LEU A 358 11.36 -1.93 19.70
C LEU A 358 12.83 -1.59 19.42
N ASN A 359 13.30 -1.64 18.19
CA ASN A 359 14.67 -1.30 17.84
C ASN A 359 15.01 0.16 18.18
N GLN A 360 14.05 1.08 18.02
CA GLN A 360 14.23 2.49 18.35
C GLN A 360 14.32 2.72 19.87
N TYR A 361 13.37 2.19 20.65
CA TYR A 361 13.24 2.49 22.08
C TYR A 361 13.91 1.46 23.01
N LEU A 362 14.11 0.24 22.53
CA LEU A 362 14.69 -0.86 23.28
C LEU A 362 15.68 -1.64 22.40
N PRO A 363 16.76 -1.01 21.90
CA PRO A 363 17.66 -1.63 20.95
C PRO A 363 18.33 -2.88 21.49
N VAL A 364 18.46 -3.91 20.65
CA VAL A 364 19.19 -5.14 20.98
C VAL A 364 20.67 -4.81 21.19
N PRO A 365 21.29 -5.25 22.31
CA PRO A 365 22.70 -5.01 22.55
C PRO A 365 23.60 -5.65 21.49
N SER A 366 24.70 -4.99 21.17
CA SER A 366 25.68 -5.51 20.21
C SER A 366 26.18 -6.92 20.61
N GLY A 367 26.14 -7.85 19.66
CA GLY A 367 26.56 -9.23 19.88
C GLY A 367 25.50 -10.16 20.49
N MET A 368 24.27 -9.69 20.64
CA MET A 368 23.12 -10.49 21.06
C MET A 368 22.09 -10.53 19.93
N ASP A 369 21.37 -11.63 19.77
CA ASP A 369 20.23 -11.73 18.88
C ASP A 369 18.90 -11.35 19.55
N GLU A 370 17.86 -11.08 18.76
CA GLU A 370 16.55 -10.64 19.24
C GLU A 370 15.92 -11.65 20.22
N VAL A 371 15.94 -12.94 19.88
CA VAL A 371 15.35 -14.00 20.70
C VAL A 371 16.05 -14.11 22.04
N SER A 372 17.39 -14.08 22.03
CA SER A 372 18.18 -14.11 23.27
C SER A 372 17.93 -12.90 24.15
N PHE A 373 17.72 -11.71 23.56
CA PHE A 373 17.47 -10.49 24.30
C PHE A 373 16.02 -10.35 24.75
N TYR A 374 15.08 -10.29 23.78
CA TYR A 374 13.67 -10.05 24.06
C TYR A 374 12.99 -11.24 24.73
N GLY A 375 13.31 -12.48 24.33
CA GLY A 375 12.75 -13.70 24.92
C GLY A 375 13.18 -13.93 26.39
N ALA A 376 14.15 -13.19 26.88
CA ALA A 376 14.64 -13.26 28.23
C ALA A 376 14.85 -11.88 28.88
N LEU A 377 14.07 -10.87 28.50
CA LEU A 377 14.33 -9.46 28.83
C LEU A 377 14.49 -9.21 30.35
N ARG A 378 13.68 -9.87 31.16
CA ARG A 378 13.82 -9.77 32.65
C ARG A 378 15.16 -10.27 33.12
N ARG A 379 15.74 -11.33 32.53
CA ARG A 379 17.07 -11.86 32.87
C ARG A 379 18.18 -10.97 32.33
N ASN A 380 17.89 -10.27 31.21
CA ASN A 380 18.81 -9.37 30.52
C ASN A 380 18.67 -7.92 31.01
N ALA A 381 18.04 -7.66 32.13
CA ALA A 381 17.77 -6.33 32.65
C ALA A 381 19.01 -5.43 32.79
N ALA A 382 20.19 -6.04 33.02
CA ALA A 382 21.47 -5.32 33.10
C ALA A 382 22.00 -4.87 31.73
N GLN A 383 21.57 -5.50 30.63
CA GLN A 383 21.96 -5.17 29.26
C GLN A 383 21.02 -4.13 28.60
N ILE A 384 19.89 -3.80 29.25
CA ILE A 384 18.96 -2.82 28.75
C ILE A 384 19.59 -1.43 28.73
N ASN A 385 19.60 -0.81 27.55
CA ASN A 385 19.97 0.60 27.42
C ASN A 385 18.84 1.50 27.92
N ARG A 386 18.82 1.74 29.24
CA ARG A 386 17.78 2.57 29.87
C ARG A 386 17.82 4.03 29.44
N ALA A 387 18.91 4.50 28.85
CA ALA A 387 19.00 5.87 28.31
C ALA A 387 18.26 6.00 26.97
N ALA A 388 18.08 4.91 26.23
CA ALA A 388 17.29 4.88 25.01
C ALA A 388 15.79 4.68 25.29
N TRP A 389 15.43 4.11 26.44
CA TRP A 389 14.05 3.81 26.79
C TRP A 389 13.29 5.07 27.21
N ASP A 390 12.31 5.44 26.42
CA ASP A 390 11.26 6.42 26.75
C ASP A 390 9.89 5.75 26.62
N GLY A 391 9.35 5.28 27.74
CA GLY A 391 8.06 4.58 27.77
C GLY A 391 6.89 5.47 27.39
N ALA A 392 6.98 6.79 27.57
CA ALA A 392 5.95 7.73 27.16
C ALA A 392 5.94 7.91 25.64
N ALA A 393 7.10 8.14 25.04
CA ALA A 393 7.23 8.27 23.60
C ALA A 393 6.88 6.93 22.90
N PHE A 394 7.40 5.80 23.37
CA PHE A 394 7.03 4.47 22.86
C PHE A 394 5.52 4.24 22.92
N SER A 395 4.88 4.60 24.04
CA SER A 395 3.44 4.46 24.23
C SER A 395 2.63 5.27 23.20
N VAL A 396 3.03 6.52 22.97
CA VAL A 396 2.39 7.40 21.99
C VAL A 396 2.58 6.87 20.57
N ASP A 397 3.78 6.46 20.23
CA ASP A 397 4.07 5.91 18.89
C ASP A 397 3.31 4.59 18.65
N LEU A 398 3.29 3.70 19.63
CA LEU A 398 2.53 2.46 19.55
C LEU A 398 1.02 2.73 19.39
N ASP A 399 0.48 3.65 20.19
CA ASP A 399 -0.94 4.00 20.11
C ASP A 399 -1.30 4.62 18.76
N THR A 400 -0.57 5.65 18.34
CA THR A 400 -0.91 6.42 17.13
C THR A 400 -0.60 5.70 15.82
N ARG A 401 0.40 4.81 15.81
CA ARG A 401 0.87 4.15 14.58
C ARG A 401 0.39 2.70 14.44
N VAL A 402 -0.05 2.07 15.53
CA VAL A 402 -0.46 0.65 15.55
C VAL A 402 -1.87 0.48 16.09
N VAL A 403 -2.15 0.96 17.31
CA VAL A 403 -3.42 0.70 18.00
C VAL A 403 -4.58 1.46 17.36
N GLN A 404 -4.49 2.78 17.24
CA GLN A 404 -5.57 3.61 16.69
C GLN A 404 -5.89 3.28 15.22
N PRO A 405 -4.91 3.05 14.33
CA PRO A 405 -5.18 2.55 12.99
C PRO A 405 -5.91 1.20 12.98
N GLY A 406 -5.59 0.31 13.92
CA GLY A 406 -6.27 -0.97 14.07
C GLY A 406 -7.71 -0.84 14.55
N VAL A 407 -7.95 0.03 15.54
CA VAL A 407 -9.32 0.36 16.03
C VAL A 407 -10.15 0.94 14.90
N HIS A 408 -9.60 1.89 14.15
CA HIS A 408 -10.27 2.48 12.99
C HIS A 408 -10.60 1.43 11.91
N ALA A 409 -9.65 0.57 11.56
CA ALA A 409 -9.85 -0.52 10.61
C ALA A 409 -10.97 -1.48 11.04
N ARG A 410 -11.01 -1.83 12.33
CA ARG A 410 -12.11 -2.62 12.91
C ARG A 410 -13.46 -1.94 12.72
N ASP A 411 -13.55 -0.66 13.04
CA ASP A 411 -14.80 0.09 12.97
C ASP A 411 -15.28 0.24 11.52
N LEU A 412 -14.37 0.43 10.56
CA LEU A 412 -14.69 0.42 9.13
C LEU A 412 -15.28 -0.92 8.68
N THR A 413 -14.68 -2.03 9.09
CA THR A 413 -15.13 -3.38 8.69
C THR A 413 -16.41 -3.81 9.38
N ARG A 414 -16.76 -3.22 10.54
CA ARG A 414 -18.05 -3.42 11.22
C ARG A 414 -19.17 -2.59 10.58
N THR A 415 -18.85 -1.39 10.16
CA THR A 415 -19.84 -0.45 9.59
C THR A 415 -20.15 -0.79 8.14
N ASN A 416 -19.15 -1.20 7.37
CA ASN A 416 -19.29 -1.50 5.95
C ASN A 416 -19.22 -3.02 5.74
N THR A 417 -20.34 -3.60 5.34
CA THR A 417 -20.51 -5.07 5.30
C THR A 417 -20.30 -5.70 3.93
N TYR A 418 -20.03 -4.90 2.91
CA TYR A 418 -19.80 -5.38 1.55
C TYR A 418 -18.41 -4.98 1.06
N LEU A 419 -17.68 -5.96 0.49
CA LEU A 419 -16.35 -5.75 -0.08
C LEU A 419 -16.37 -6.01 -1.59
N THR A 420 -15.84 -5.06 -2.36
CA THR A 420 -15.45 -5.30 -3.75
C THR A 420 -13.94 -5.23 -3.87
N ARG A 421 -13.33 -6.22 -4.55
CA ARG A 421 -11.91 -6.21 -4.92
C ARG A 421 -11.79 -6.22 -6.42
N LEU A 422 -11.12 -5.22 -6.95
CA LEU A 422 -10.76 -5.11 -8.36
C LEU A 422 -9.25 -5.28 -8.50
N PHE A 423 -8.82 -5.87 -9.59
CA PHE A 423 -7.42 -6.06 -9.92
C PHE A 423 -7.16 -5.82 -11.40
N THR A 424 -6.02 -5.23 -11.72
CA THR A 424 -5.51 -5.15 -13.09
C THR A 424 -4.00 -5.34 -13.12
N LEU A 425 -3.50 -5.75 -14.27
CA LEU A 425 -2.11 -5.64 -14.69
C LEU A 425 -2.08 -4.58 -15.79
N ILE A 426 -1.39 -3.48 -15.55
CA ILE A 426 -1.43 -2.31 -16.43
C ILE A 426 -0.03 -1.76 -16.65
N SER A 427 0.28 -1.46 -17.90
CA SER A 427 1.56 -0.90 -18.32
C SER A 427 1.48 0.64 -18.43
N PRO A 428 2.61 1.37 -18.36
CA PRO A 428 2.61 2.84 -18.36
C PRO A 428 1.85 3.47 -19.53
N GLU A 429 1.96 2.89 -20.72
CA GLU A 429 1.28 3.36 -21.93
C GLU A 429 -0.24 3.19 -21.90
N GLU A 430 -0.75 2.36 -21.02
CA GLU A 430 -2.17 2.07 -20.84
C GLU A 430 -2.82 2.96 -19.76
N MET A 431 -1.99 3.58 -18.90
CA MET A 431 -2.42 4.46 -17.79
C MET A 431 -2.79 5.85 -18.29
N THR A 432 -3.74 5.94 -19.20
CA THR A 432 -4.11 7.20 -19.90
C THR A 432 -5.26 7.96 -19.25
N VAL A 433 -5.96 7.32 -18.30
CA VAL A 433 -7.08 7.88 -17.53
C VAL A 433 -6.95 7.45 -16.05
N ASP A 434 -7.61 8.21 -15.17
CA ASP A 434 -7.68 7.93 -13.73
C ASP A 434 -9.01 7.26 -13.37
#